data_a5cf2ddb382371f12ae3deba7dca9771
#
_entry.id   a5cf2ddb382371f12ae3deba7dca9771
#
_cell.length_a   1.000
_cell.length_b   1.000
_cell.length_c   1.000
_cell.angle_alpha   90.00
_cell.angle_beta   90.00
_cell.angle_gamma   90.00
#
_symmetry.space_group_name_H-M   'P 1'
#
loop_
_entity.id
_entity.type
_entity.pdbx_description
1 polymer ?
#
loop_
_entity_poly.entity_id
_entity_poly.type
_entity_poly.pdbx_seq_one_letter_code
_entity_poly.pdbx_strand_id
1 'polypeptide(L)'
;SQTGGSIVNITSLGAHLGFSENASYQISKAGLRQLTKSLANRWGAKKIRVNNLCPGYIRTSMTEKSYQNKNKNRERLEKTILKKWGKPSDLAGPVIFLLSDASSYVTGADLVVDGGWLAKGF
;
A
#
# COMPACT_ATOMS: atom_id res chain seq x y z
N SER A 1 -17.95 -13.84 14.24
CA SER A 1 -17.90 -15.02 13.40
C SER A 1 -16.86 -16.00 13.91
N GLN A 2 -17.20 -17.25 13.93
CA GLN A 2 -16.28 -18.32 14.30
C GLN A 2 -15.26 -18.60 13.20
N THR A 3 -15.52 -18.14 12.00
CA THR A 3 -14.64 -18.35 10.86
C THR A 3 -13.53 -17.27 10.75
N GLY A 4 -13.64 -16.22 11.56
CA GLY A 4 -12.67 -15.13 11.51
C GLY A 4 -12.92 -14.17 10.34
N GLY A 5 -11.87 -13.51 9.91
CA GLY A 5 -11.97 -12.54 8.84
C GLY A 5 -10.62 -11.99 8.40
N SER A 6 -10.65 -11.16 7.38
CA SER A 6 -9.46 -10.47 6.89
C SER A 6 -9.81 -9.02 6.57
N ILE A 7 -9.01 -8.11 7.09
CA ILE A 7 -9.13 -6.67 6.88
C ILE A 7 -7.88 -6.20 6.13
N VAL A 8 -8.06 -5.39 5.11
CA VAL A 8 -6.97 -4.78 4.36
C VAL A 8 -7.12 -3.27 4.44
N ASN A 9 -6.13 -2.61 5.00
CA ASN A 9 -6.05 -1.16 5.05
C ASN A 9 -5.14 -0.67 3.93
N ILE A 10 -5.54 0.40 3.26
CA ILE A 10 -4.77 0.99 2.17
C ILE A 10 -3.89 2.09 2.75
N THR A 11 -2.58 1.86 2.75
CA THR A 11 -1.60 2.84 3.17
C THR A 11 -1.01 3.56 1.95
N SER A 12 0.22 3.97 2.03
CA SER A 12 0.89 4.66 0.94
C SER A 12 2.41 4.63 1.18
N LEU A 13 3.18 4.95 0.16
CA LEU A 13 4.63 5.13 0.30
C LEU A 13 4.97 6.21 1.33
N GLY A 14 4.08 7.19 1.55
CA GLY A 14 4.24 8.19 2.60
C GLY A 14 4.26 7.63 4.01
N ALA A 15 3.82 6.37 4.21
CA ALA A 15 3.94 5.70 5.49
C ALA A 15 5.35 5.14 5.72
N HIS A 16 6.20 5.11 4.71
CA HIS A 16 7.55 4.55 4.74
C HIS A 16 8.63 5.57 4.41
N LEU A 17 8.33 6.53 3.54
CA LEU A 17 9.29 7.52 3.04
C LEU A 17 8.89 8.91 3.49
N GLY A 18 9.88 9.74 3.81
CA GLY A 18 9.64 11.14 4.16
C GLY A 18 9.65 12.03 2.92
N PHE A 19 8.48 12.39 2.44
CA PHE A 19 8.35 13.39 1.38
C PHE A 19 8.32 14.79 1.99
N SER A 20 8.83 15.77 1.26
CA SER A 20 8.90 17.15 1.75
C SER A 20 7.53 17.84 1.82
N GLU A 21 6.53 17.29 1.13
CA GLU A 21 5.17 17.84 1.06
C GLU A 21 4.16 16.88 1.67
N ASN A 22 2.98 17.41 2.00
CA ASN A 22 1.85 16.63 2.52
C ASN A 22 2.16 15.87 3.83
N ALA A 23 2.75 16.57 4.80
CA ALA A 23 3.11 15.97 6.10
C ALA A 23 1.90 15.36 6.80
N SER A 24 0.74 16.02 6.78
CA SER A 24 -0.48 15.50 7.41
C SER A 24 -0.95 14.20 6.77
N TYR A 25 -0.85 14.10 5.44
CA TYR A 25 -1.17 12.85 4.74
C TYR A 25 -0.23 11.72 5.16
N GLN A 26 1.07 12.00 5.24
CA GLN A 26 2.07 11.03 5.67
C GLN A 26 1.83 10.57 7.11
N ILE A 27 1.50 11.51 8.00
CA ILE A 27 1.19 11.18 9.41
C ILE A 27 -0.01 10.27 9.48
N SER A 28 -1.09 10.56 8.74
CA SER A 28 -2.30 9.73 8.75
C SER A 28 -2.03 8.33 8.21
N LYS A 29 -1.24 8.20 7.15
CA LYS A 29 -0.91 6.90 6.54
C LYS A 29 0.08 6.10 7.40
N ALA A 30 1.04 6.76 8.03
CA ALA A 30 1.95 6.12 8.98
C ALA A 30 1.19 5.65 10.23
N GLY A 31 0.24 6.45 10.72
CA GLY A 31 -0.64 6.07 11.81
C GLY A 31 -1.50 4.87 11.46
N LEU A 32 -2.07 4.85 10.25
CA LEU A 32 -2.85 3.71 9.76
C LEU A 32 -2.00 2.45 9.68
N ARG A 33 -0.77 2.57 9.18
CA ARG A 33 0.18 1.46 9.12
C ARG A 33 0.43 0.86 10.51
N GLN A 34 0.65 1.71 11.50
CA GLN A 34 0.88 1.26 12.88
C GLN A 34 -0.38 0.69 13.52
N LEU A 35 -1.54 1.31 13.25
CA LEU A 35 -2.83 0.81 13.74
C LEU A 35 -3.09 -0.62 13.29
N THR A 36 -2.78 -0.94 12.04
CA THR A 36 -2.91 -2.29 11.50
C THR A 36 -2.15 -3.29 12.34
N LYS A 37 -0.93 -2.97 12.75
CA LYS A 37 -0.11 -3.87 13.60
C LYS A 37 -0.75 -4.08 14.96
N SER A 38 -1.28 -3.03 15.57
CA SER A 38 -1.99 -3.13 16.84
C SER A 38 -3.25 -3.98 16.74
N LEU A 39 -4.03 -3.78 15.67
CA LEU A 39 -5.27 -4.55 15.46
C LEU A 39 -4.97 -6.01 15.15
N ALA A 40 -3.92 -6.29 14.37
CA ALA A 40 -3.49 -7.65 14.09
C ALA A 40 -3.16 -8.40 15.39
N ASN A 41 -2.41 -7.75 16.27
CA ASN A 41 -2.07 -8.32 17.56
C ASN A 41 -3.31 -8.53 18.44
N ARG A 42 -4.21 -7.54 18.45
CA ARG A 42 -5.41 -7.57 19.31
C ARG A 42 -6.41 -8.63 18.89
N TRP A 43 -6.57 -8.84 17.59
CA TRP A 43 -7.63 -9.68 17.04
C TRP A 43 -7.15 -11.03 16.50
N GLY A 44 -5.85 -11.29 16.51
CA GLY A 44 -5.29 -12.53 15.96
C GLY A 44 -5.86 -13.78 16.61
N ALA A 45 -6.05 -13.78 17.92
CA ALA A 45 -6.63 -14.92 18.64
C ALA A 45 -8.09 -15.18 18.23
N LYS A 46 -8.77 -14.18 17.67
CA LYS A 46 -10.13 -14.30 17.13
C LYS A 46 -10.14 -14.70 15.66
N LYS A 47 -8.99 -15.07 15.11
CA LYS A 47 -8.80 -15.45 13.70
C LYS A 47 -9.14 -14.30 12.74
N ILE A 48 -8.94 -13.07 13.17
CA ILE A 48 -9.08 -11.89 12.30
C ILE A 48 -7.69 -11.42 11.95
N ARG A 49 -7.38 -11.41 10.66
CA ARG A 49 -6.11 -10.90 10.14
C ARG A 49 -6.29 -9.46 9.69
N VAL A 50 -5.26 -8.65 9.90
CA VAL A 50 -5.26 -7.24 9.50
C VAL A 50 -3.92 -6.95 8.84
N ASN A 51 -3.96 -6.54 7.59
CA ASN A 51 -2.77 -6.25 6.81
C ASN A 51 -2.90 -4.92 6.08
N ASN A 52 -1.78 -4.37 5.67
CA ASN A 52 -1.72 -3.17 4.85
C ASN A 52 -1.40 -3.51 3.41
N LEU A 53 -2.08 -2.85 2.50
CA LEU A 53 -1.68 -2.76 1.10
C LEU A 53 -1.10 -1.37 0.88
N CYS A 54 0.14 -1.30 0.44
CA CYS A 54 0.84 -0.04 0.21
C CYS A 54 1.09 0.16 -1.28
N PRO A 55 0.20 0.87 -2.00
CA PRO A 55 0.41 1.13 -3.42
C PRO A 55 1.41 2.27 -3.63
N GLY A 56 2.11 2.20 -4.75
CA GLY A 56 2.91 3.31 -5.25
C GLY A 56 2.08 4.21 -6.17
N TYR A 57 2.70 4.70 -7.25
CA TYR A 57 1.97 5.52 -8.22
C TYR A 57 1.10 4.66 -9.11
N ILE A 58 -0.19 4.81 -8.91
CA ILE A 58 -1.24 4.12 -9.67
C ILE A 58 -1.96 5.16 -10.51
N ARG A 59 -2.11 4.88 -11.80
CA ARG A 59 -2.83 5.77 -12.70
C ARG A 59 -4.33 5.68 -12.44
N THR A 60 -4.87 6.75 -11.88
CA THR A 60 -6.30 6.90 -11.54
C THR A 60 -6.74 8.30 -11.94
N SER A 61 -8.03 8.60 -11.79
CA SER A 61 -8.53 9.96 -12.01
C SER A 61 -7.82 10.98 -11.11
N MET A 62 -7.44 10.60 -9.90
CA MET A 62 -6.73 11.48 -8.95
C MET A 62 -5.30 11.79 -9.38
N THR A 63 -4.65 10.90 -10.09
CA THR A 63 -3.25 11.03 -10.50
C THR A 63 -3.08 11.43 -11.96
N GLU A 64 -4.19 11.57 -12.71
CA GLU A 64 -4.13 11.81 -14.16
C GLU A 64 -3.37 13.09 -14.52
N LYS A 65 -3.52 14.16 -13.75
CA LYS A 65 -2.77 15.40 -14.00
C LYS A 65 -1.25 15.18 -13.90
N SER A 66 -0.80 14.40 -12.92
CA SER A 66 0.61 14.06 -12.79
C SER A 66 1.09 13.17 -13.93
N TYR A 67 0.24 12.24 -14.37
CA TYR A 67 0.54 11.36 -15.49
C TYR A 67 0.70 12.15 -16.79
N GLN A 68 -0.17 13.12 -17.04
CA GLN A 68 -0.13 13.96 -18.25
C GLN A 68 0.99 15.01 -18.22
N ASN A 69 1.49 15.36 -17.05
CA ASN A 69 2.62 16.30 -16.94
C ASN A 69 3.92 15.56 -17.25
N LYS A 70 4.57 15.91 -18.34
CA LYS A 70 5.78 15.21 -18.83
C LYS A 70 6.88 15.15 -17.79
N ASN A 71 7.12 16.24 -17.07
CA ASN A 71 8.19 16.30 -16.07
C ASN A 71 7.86 15.42 -14.85
N LYS A 72 6.64 15.51 -14.35
CA LYS A 72 6.19 14.69 -13.21
C LYS A 72 6.16 13.22 -13.59
N ASN A 73 5.66 12.90 -14.77
CA ASN A 73 5.63 11.52 -15.26
C ASN A 73 7.03 10.92 -15.31
N ARG A 74 7.98 11.65 -15.91
CA ARG A 74 9.38 11.21 -15.98
C ARG A 74 9.96 10.99 -14.59
N GLU A 75 9.76 11.93 -13.69
CA GLU A 75 10.26 11.85 -12.32
C GLU A 75 9.75 10.59 -11.63
N ARG A 76 8.46 10.29 -11.77
CA ARG A 76 7.85 9.12 -11.16
C ARG A 76 8.35 7.82 -11.80
N LEU A 77 8.51 7.79 -13.11
CA LEU A 77 9.07 6.63 -13.80
C LEU A 77 10.51 6.34 -13.38
N GLU A 78 11.30 7.38 -13.15
CA GLU A 78 12.68 7.23 -12.67
C GLU A 78 12.75 6.63 -11.26
N LYS A 79 11.75 6.87 -10.44
CA LYS A 79 11.68 6.30 -9.09
C LYS A 79 11.38 4.82 -9.08
N THR A 80 10.69 4.29 -10.07
CA THR A 80 10.32 2.87 -10.09
C THR A 80 11.40 2.02 -10.74
N ILE A 81 11.58 0.81 -10.24
CA ILE A 81 12.46 -0.18 -10.86
C ILE A 81 11.85 -0.70 -12.15
N LEU A 82 10.53 -0.91 -12.16
CA LEU A 82 9.82 -1.44 -13.31
C LEU A 82 9.57 -0.43 -14.41
N LYS A 83 9.86 0.85 -14.17
CA LYS A 83 9.76 1.94 -15.15
C LYS A 83 8.38 2.08 -15.75
N LYS A 84 7.35 1.92 -14.93
CA LYS A 84 5.95 2.11 -15.36
C LYS A 84 5.07 2.51 -14.19
N TRP A 85 3.96 3.17 -14.51
CA TRP A 85 2.88 3.40 -13.55
C TRP A 85 2.12 2.10 -13.34
N GLY A 86 1.63 1.91 -12.12
CA GLY A 86 0.67 0.85 -11.85
C GLY A 86 -0.71 1.21 -12.38
N LYS A 87 -1.53 0.19 -12.57
CA LYS A 87 -2.96 0.31 -12.92
C LYS A 87 -3.78 -0.20 -11.74
N PRO A 88 -5.04 0.23 -11.61
CA PRO A 88 -5.91 -0.33 -10.57
C PRO A 88 -5.96 -1.87 -10.61
N SER A 89 -5.92 -2.48 -11.79
CA SER A 89 -5.88 -3.94 -11.92
C SER A 89 -4.64 -4.58 -11.31
N ASP A 90 -3.54 -3.84 -11.17
CA ASP A 90 -2.32 -4.35 -10.51
C ASP A 90 -2.50 -4.52 -9.00
N LEU A 91 -3.53 -3.92 -8.43
CA LEU A 91 -3.86 -4.06 -7.01
C LEU A 91 -4.86 -5.19 -6.74
N ALA A 92 -5.56 -5.66 -7.76
CA ALA A 92 -6.61 -6.68 -7.60
C ALA A 92 -6.07 -8.00 -7.04
N GLY A 93 -5.00 -8.54 -7.64
CA GLY A 93 -4.37 -9.76 -7.16
C GLY A 93 -3.88 -9.65 -5.71
N PRO A 94 -3.09 -8.60 -5.38
CA PRO A 94 -2.66 -8.39 -4.01
C PRO A 94 -3.80 -8.28 -2.99
N VAL A 95 -4.87 -7.55 -3.32
CA VAL A 95 -6.05 -7.45 -2.43
C VAL A 95 -6.71 -8.82 -2.24
N ILE A 96 -6.92 -9.55 -3.33
CA ILE A 96 -7.53 -10.88 -3.28
C ILE A 96 -6.64 -11.82 -2.45
N PHE A 97 -5.32 -11.78 -2.64
CA PHE A 97 -4.39 -12.56 -1.83
C PHE A 97 -4.57 -12.27 -0.33
N LEU A 98 -4.59 -11.00 0.05
CA LEU A 98 -4.71 -10.61 1.47
C LEU A 98 -6.08 -10.94 2.06
N LEU A 99 -7.14 -10.94 1.26
CA LEU A 99 -8.50 -11.23 1.71
C LEU A 99 -8.82 -12.72 1.69
N SER A 100 -8.03 -13.55 1.04
CA SER A 100 -8.30 -14.97 0.85
C SER A 100 -7.48 -15.84 1.81
N ASP A 101 -7.81 -17.12 1.83
CA ASP A 101 -7.08 -18.11 2.64
C ASP A 101 -5.64 -18.32 2.14
N ALA A 102 -5.32 -17.88 0.91
CA ALA A 102 -3.95 -17.91 0.40
C ALA A 102 -2.97 -17.17 1.33
N SER A 103 -3.45 -16.18 2.09
CA SER A 103 -2.65 -15.43 3.05
C SER A 103 -2.96 -15.80 4.51
N SER A 104 -3.40 -17.03 4.75
CA SER A 104 -3.89 -17.48 6.08
C SER A 104 -2.88 -17.33 7.21
N TYR A 105 -1.58 -17.30 6.90
CA TYR A 105 -0.52 -17.12 7.91
C TYR A 105 0.10 -15.71 7.85
N VAL A 106 -0.59 -14.75 7.23
CA VAL A 106 -0.12 -13.36 7.04
C VAL A 106 -1.01 -12.41 7.83
N THR A 107 -0.47 -11.74 8.82
CA THR A 107 -1.16 -10.68 9.56
C THR A 107 -0.15 -9.66 10.07
N GLY A 108 -0.56 -8.41 10.20
CA GLY A 108 0.32 -7.32 10.62
C GLY A 108 1.37 -6.92 9.57
N ALA A 109 1.23 -7.36 8.34
CA ALA A 109 2.21 -7.18 7.29
C ALA A 109 1.88 -5.98 6.40
N ASP A 110 2.92 -5.45 5.75
CA ASP A 110 2.80 -4.48 4.68
C ASP A 110 3.08 -5.19 3.36
N LEU A 111 2.11 -5.18 2.45
CA LEU A 111 2.31 -5.65 1.09
C LEU A 111 2.47 -4.44 0.18
N VAL A 112 3.70 -4.22 -0.27
CA VAL A 112 4.06 -3.05 -1.08
C VAL A 112 3.89 -3.39 -2.56
N VAL A 113 3.10 -2.59 -3.28
CA VAL A 113 2.83 -2.76 -4.70
C VAL A 113 3.11 -1.43 -5.39
N ASP A 114 4.37 -1.20 -5.74
CA ASP A 114 4.87 0.12 -6.10
C ASP A 114 5.87 0.14 -7.28
N GLY A 115 5.98 -0.97 -7.99
CA GLY A 115 6.96 -1.08 -9.07
C GLY A 115 8.41 -1.01 -8.60
N GLY A 116 8.65 -1.21 -7.32
CA GLY A 116 9.98 -1.25 -6.74
C GLY A 116 10.50 0.08 -6.20
N TRP A 117 9.66 1.10 -6.13
CA TRP A 117 10.10 2.41 -5.65
C TRP A 117 10.71 2.32 -4.25
N LEU A 118 10.00 1.72 -3.30
CA LEU A 118 10.50 1.65 -1.92
C LEU A 118 11.83 0.87 -1.83
N ALA A 119 11.96 -0.19 -2.62
CA ALA A 119 13.17 -1.00 -2.67
C ALA A 119 14.34 -0.23 -3.28
N LYS A 120 14.07 0.60 -4.29
CA LYS A 120 15.09 1.41 -4.94
C LYS A 120 15.58 2.54 -4.03
N GLY A 121 14.69 3.11 -3.23
CA GLY A 121 14.96 4.27 -2.39
C GLY A 121 14.87 5.58 -3.17
N PHE A 122 15.75 6.49 -2.86
CA PHE A 122 15.79 7.80 -3.51
C PHE A 122 16.81 7.79 -4.66
#